data_47e6fff2d1387dd26c98bc89c2fe7fa4
#
_entry.id   47e6fff2d1387dd26c98bc89c2fe7fa4
#
_cell.length_a   1.000
_cell.length_b   1.000
_cell.length_c   1.000
_cell.angle_alpha   90.00
_cell.angle_beta   90.00
_cell.angle_gamma   90.00
#
_symmetry.space_group_name_H-M   'P 1'
#
loop_
_entity.id
_entity.type
_entity.pdbx_description
1 polymer ?
#
loop_
_entity_poly.entity_id
_entity_poly.type
_entity_poly.pdbx_seq_one_letter_code
_entity_poly.pdbx_strand_id
1 'polypeptide(L)'
;MEIFFTIQAPLAKHKEIENLLKKYDYNFKIQNFFNNFDDILAKTDIALCRSGAGTINDLIQHKIPAIICPLHDAKDNHQYENAKMLSNIQCAIIVNRNKIKYDEIILFINKLVNDNNFKKNLKENFNKIKIRNTNQLMWNFIKN
;
A
#
# COMPACT_ATOMS: atom_id res chain seq x y z
N MET A 1 4.47 -16.90 -13.10
CA MET A 1 4.18 -15.46 -12.87
C MET A 1 5.49 -14.80 -12.48
N GLU A 2 5.85 -13.74 -13.14
CA GLU A 2 7.04 -12.96 -12.83
C GLU A 2 6.68 -11.88 -11.82
N ILE A 3 7.43 -11.79 -10.71
CA ILE A 3 7.25 -10.75 -9.69
C ILE A 3 8.37 -9.74 -9.85
N PHE A 4 8.01 -8.47 -9.95
CA PHE A 4 8.94 -7.36 -9.99
C PHE A 4 8.77 -6.47 -8.76
N PHE A 5 9.85 -6.26 -8.01
CA PHE A 5 9.83 -5.40 -6.84
C PHE A 5 10.30 -3.99 -7.15
N THR A 6 9.49 -2.98 -6.84
CA THR A 6 9.92 -1.58 -6.80
C THR A 6 10.00 -1.15 -5.35
N ILE A 7 11.21 -0.81 -4.87
CA ILE A 7 11.48 -0.61 -3.44
C ILE A 7 12.08 0.76 -3.20
N GLN A 8 11.42 1.55 -2.37
CA GLN A 8 11.99 2.78 -1.83
C GLN A 8 12.62 2.49 -0.47
N ALA A 9 13.92 2.65 -0.35
CA ALA A 9 14.66 2.39 0.87
C ALA A 9 15.87 3.33 1.03
N PRO A 10 16.30 3.65 2.26
CA PRO A 10 17.52 4.40 2.49
C PRO A 10 18.75 3.70 1.88
N LEU A 11 19.70 4.46 1.34
CA LEU A 11 20.91 3.94 0.69
C LEU A 11 21.65 2.89 1.52
N ALA A 12 21.71 3.08 2.83
CA ALA A 12 22.35 2.14 3.75
C ALA A 12 21.73 0.73 3.75
N LYS A 13 20.50 0.58 3.24
CA LYS A 13 19.77 -0.69 3.17
C LYS A 13 19.80 -1.34 1.78
N HIS A 14 20.26 -0.65 0.74
CA HIS A 14 20.21 -1.15 -0.62
C HIS A 14 20.93 -2.50 -0.76
N LYS A 15 22.19 -2.58 -0.30
CA LYS A 15 23.01 -3.80 -0.43
C LYS A 15 22.39 -5.02 0.27
N GLU A 16 21.81 -4.82 1.46
CA GLU A 16 21.12 -5.87 2.21
C GLU A 16 19.90 -6.41 1.44
N ILE A 17 19.07 -5.48 0.93
CA ILE A 17 17.86 -5.81 0.18
C ILE A 17 18.21 -6.48 -1.16
N GLU A 18 19.19 -5.96 -1.89
CA GLU A 18 19.66 -6.54 -3.15
C GLU A 18 20.14 -7.98 -2.97
N ASN A 19 20.96 -8.25 -1.95
CA ASN A 19 21.46 -9.58 -1.68
C ASN A 19 20.33 -10.54 -1.38
N LEU A 20 19.32 -10.10 -0.63
CA LEU A 20 18.13 -10.90 -0.32
C LEU A 20 17.34 -11.25 -1.60
N LEU A 21 17.07 -10.26 -2.44
CA LEU A 21 16.26 -10.45 -3.66
C LEU A 21 17.00 -11.31 -4.69
N LYS A 22 18.31 -11.10 -4.87
CA LYS A 22 19.16 -11.92 -5.75
C LYS A 22 19.22 -13.38 -5.30
N LYS A 23 19.23 -13.63 -3.99
CA LYS A 23 19.23 -15.00 -3.45
C LYS A 23 18.00 -15.80 -3.91
N TYR A 24 16.87 -15.13 -4.15
CA TYR A 24 15.61 -15.75 -4.57
C TYR A 24 15.29 -15.49 -6.05
N ASP A 25 16.25 -14.98 -6.82
CA ASP A 25 16.12 -14.71 -8.26
C ASP A 25 14.95 -13.80 -8.63
N TYR A 26 14.69 -12.77 -7.80
CA TYR A 26 13.65 -11.78 -8.07
C TYR A 26 14.19 -10.61 -8.88
N ASN A 27 13.37 -10.12 -9.80
CA ASN A 27 13.60 -8.86 -10.49
C ASN A 27 13.20 -7.67 -9.61
N PHE A 28 14.03 -6.63 -9.57
CA PHE A 28 13.79 -5.49 -8.69
C PHE A 28 14.42 -4.20 -9.18
N LYS A 29 13.87 -3.08 -8.67
CA LYS A 29 14.45 -1.74 -8.73
C LYS A 29 14.42 -1.15 -7.33
N ILE A 30 15.58 -0.73 -6.80
CA ILE A 30 15.71 -0.07 -5.49
C ILE A 30 16.18 1.35 -5.71
N GLN A 31 15.52 2.32 -5.08
CA GLN A 31 15.95 3.72 -5.05
C GLN A 31 15.72 4.34 -3.67
N ASN A 32 16.50 5.36 -3.34
CA ASN A 32 16.30 6.14 -2.13
C ASN A 32 15.00 6.98 -2.23
N PHE A 33 14.72 7.48 -3.43
CA PHE A 33 13.54 8.25 -3.75
C PHE A 33 13.16 8.08 -5.22
N PHE A 34 11.85 8.07 -5.54
CA PHE A 34 11.33 8.00 -6.89
C PHE A 34 10.68 9.33 -7.28
N ASN A 35 11.16 9.98 -8.33
CA ASN A 35 10.58 11.23 -8.85
C ASN A 35 9.27 11.00 -9.63
N ASN A 36 9.08 9.80 -10.19
CA ASN A 36 7.92 9.40 -10.98
C ASN A 36 7.00 8.45 -10.20
N PHE A 37 6.66 8.82 -8.98
CA PHE A 37 5.94 7.92 -8.05
C PHE A 37 4.55 7.53 -8.57
N ASP A 38 3.81 8.46 -9.17
CA ASP A 38 2.48 8.20 -9.76
C ASP A 38 2.54 7.14 -10.89
N ASP A 39 3.57 7.18 -11.75
CA ASP A 39 3.75 6.18 -12.80
C ASP A 39 4.03 4.78 -12.24
N ILE A 40 4.71 4.72 -11.09
CA ILE A 40 4.97 3.47 -10.38
C ILE A 40 3.68 2.95 -9.78
N LEU A 41 2.93 3.80 -9.09
CA LEU A 41 1.65 3.42 -8.49
C LEU A 41 0.64 2.94 -9.53
N ALA A 42 0.56 3.60 -10.68
CA ALA A 42 -0.32 3.20 -11.78
C ALA A 42 -0.07 1.78 -12.31
N LYS A 43 1.13 1.23 -12.09
CA LYS A 43 1.56 -0.11 -12.52
C LYS A 43 1.68 -1.10 -11.37
N THR A 44 1.32 -0.70 -10.15
CA THR A 44 1.47 -1.51 -8.95
C THR A 44 0.24 -2.39 -8.73
N ASP A 45 0.43 -3.69 -8.63
CA ASP A 45 -0.63 -4.65 -8.32
C ASP A 45 -0.92 -4.77 -6.82
N ILE A 46 0.10 -4.60 -5.97
CA ILE A 46 -0.01 -4.67 -4.51
C ILE A 46 1.08 -3.81 -3.86
N ALA A 47 0.73 -3.12 -2.79
CA ALA A 47 1.69 -2.33 -2.02
C ALA A 47 1.99 -2.97 -0.65
N LEU A 48 3.26 -2.91 -0.24
CA LEU A 48 3.68 -3.15 1.15
C LEU A 48 4.19 -1.82 1.72
N CYS A 49 3.48 -1.27 2.69
CA CYS A 49 3.76 0.10 3.12
C CYS A 49 3.36 0.38 4.58
N ARG A 50 3.68 1.59 5.03
CA ARG A 50 3.10 2.22 6.21
C ARG A 50 1.76 2.88 5.86
N SER A 51 1.04 3.37 6.85
CA SER A 51 -0.28 4.00 6.70
C SER A 51 -0.29 5.49 7.03
N GLY A 52 0.73 6.21 6.55
CA GLY A 52 0.68 7.66 6.54
C GLY A 52 -0.51 8.16 5.68
N ALA A 53 -1.05 9.35 6.00
CA ALA A 53 -2.22 9.89 5.31
C ALA A 53 -2.01 10.01 3.79
N GLY A 54 -0.83 10.47 3.34
CA GLY A 54 -0.47 10.52 1.93
C GLY A 54 -0.50 9.14 1.28
N THR A 55 0.15 8.14 1.91
CA THR A 55 0.16 6.77 1.40
C THR A 55 -1.24 6.18 1.26
N ILE A 56 -2.11 6.39 2.25
CA ILE A 56 -3.51 5.92 2.17
C ILE A 56 -4.25 6.59 1.02
N ASN A 57 -4.05 7.90 0.84
CA ASN A 57 -4.65 8.63 -0.29
C ASN A 57 -4.19 8.07 -1.64
N ASP A 58 -2.90 7.82 -1.79
CA ASP A 58 -2.31 7.24 -3.01
C ASP A 58 -2.90 5.85 -3.31
N LEU A 59 -3.00 4.99 -2.29
CA LEU A 59 -3.61 3.67 -2.43
C LEU A 59 -5.08 3.75 -2.88
N ILE A 60 -5.84 4.71 -2.36
CA ILE A 60 -7.24 4.94 -2.74
C ILE A 60 -7.35 5.44 -4.17
N GLN A 61 -6.56 6.45 -4.54
CA GLN A 61 -6.59 7.03 -5.89
C GLN A 61 -6.26 6.00 -6.97
N HIS A 62 -5.24 5.20 -6.75
CA HIS A 62 -4.79 4.17 -7.69
C HIS A 62 -5.49 2.81 -7.49
N LYS A 63 -6.36 2.68 -6.48
CA LYS A 63 -7.06 1.43 -6.13
C LYS A 63 -6.13 0.25 -5.93
N ILE A 64 -5.04 0.46 -5.20
CA ILE A 64 -4.00 -0.52 -4.95
C ILE A 64 -4.29 -1.26 -3.65
N PRO A 65 -4.53 -2.57 -3.68
CA PRO A 65 -4.62 -3.38 -2.47
C PRO A 65 -3.29 -3.38 -1.72
N ALA A 66 -3.34 -3.44 -0.39
CA ALA A 66 -2.14 -3.24 0.41
C ALA A 66 -1.98 -4.23 1.57
N ILE A 67 -0.72 -4.53 1.85
CA ILE A 67 -0.25 -5.10 3.10
C ILE A 67 0.31 -3.94 3.92
N ILE A 68 -0.39 -3.55 4.97
CA ILE A 68 -0.06 -2.36 5.75
C ILE A 68 0.57 -2.76 7.08
N CYS A 69 1.76 -2.23 7.35
CA CYS A 69 2.44 -2.38 8.62
C CYS A 69 2.51 -1.02 9.34
N PRO A 70 1.51 -0.66 10.16
CA PRO A 70 1.48 0.63 10.85
C PRO A 70 2.68 0.82 11.78
N LEU A 71 3.09 2.07 11.99
CA LEU A 71 4.11 2.40 12.96
C LEU A 71 3.49 2.35 14.36
N HIS A 72 4.03 1.52 15.25
CA HIS A 72 3.50 1.32 16.61
C HIS A 72 3.60 2.58 17.49
N ASP A 73 4.65 3.37 17.27
CA ASP A 73 4.96 4.56 18.07
C ASP A 73 4.40 5.86 17.45
N ALA A 74 3.49 5.74 16.48
CA ALA A 74 2.84 6.91 15.92
C ALA A 74 1.94 7.55 16.99
N LYS A 75 2.19 8.83 17.29
CA LYS A 75 1.42 9.62 18.22
C LYS A 75 -0.08 9.42 17.95
N ASP A 76 -0.85 9.14 19.00
CA ASP A 76 -2.31 8.94 18.93
C ASP A 76 -2.79 7.80 18.02
N ASN A 77 -1.94 6.81 17.69
CA ASN A 77 -2.30 5.63 16.91
C ASN A 77 -2.86 5.91 15.49
N HIS A 78 -2.60 7.12 14.94
CA HIS A 78 -3.16 7.55 13.64
C HIS A 78 -2.92 6.56 12.51
N GLN A 79 -1.72 5.95 12.45
CA GLN A 79 -1.43 5.02 11.38
C GLN A 79 -2.31 3.78 11.43
N TYR A 80 -2.62 3.27 12.62
CA TYR A 80 -3.49 2.13 12.75
C TYR A 80 -4.94 2.46 12.32
N GLU A 81 -5.46 3.62 12.72
CA GLU A 81 -6.79 4.07 12.30
C GLU A 81 -6.87 4.31 10.78
N ASN A 82 -5.83 4.88 10.19
CA ASN A 82 -5.73 5.03 8.73
C ASN A 82 -5.74 3.66 8.03
N ALA A 83 -5.00 2.66 8.55
CA ALA A 83 -4.98 1.32 7.98
C ALA A 83 -6.35 0.63 8.07
N LYS A 84 -7.06 0.82 9.19
CA LYS A 84 -8.42 0.27 9.38
C LYS A 84 -9.40 0.70 8.29
N MET A 85 -9.29 1.92 7.79
CA MET A 85 -10.18 2.40 6.75
C MET A 85 -10.15 1.49 5.52
N LEU A 86 -8.95 1.07 5.07
CA LEU A 86 -8.81 0.14 3.94
C LEU A 86 -9.10 -1.31 4.32
N SER A 87 -8.75 -1.72 5.54
CA SER A 87 -9.01 -3.08 6.01
C SER A 87 -10.51 -3.37 6.18
N ASN A 88 -11.28 -2.41 6.68
CA ASN A 88 -12.73 -2.55 6.85
C ASN A 88 -13.49 -2.75 5.54
N ILE A 89 -12.97 -2.23 4.45
CA ILE A 89 -13.50 -2.47 3.10
C ILE A 89 -12.81 -3.63 2.37
N GLN A 90 -12.01 -4.41 3.10
CA GLN A 90 -11.29 -5.58 2.59
C GLN A 90 -10.25 -5.27 1.49
N CYS A 91 -9.80 -4.02 1.38
CA CYS A 91 -8.78 -3.60 0.41
C CYS A 91 -7.35 -3.68 0.95
N ALA A 92 -7.19 -3.96 2.24
CA ALA A 92 -5.88 -4.17 2.86
C ALA A 92 -5.93 -5.19 3.99
N ILE A 93 -4.77 -5.78 4.27
CA ILE A 93 -4.52 -6.49 5.52
C ILE A 93 -3.56 -5.69 6.39
N ILE A 94 -3.82 -5.70 7.70
CA ILE A 94 -2.95 -5.02 8.68
C ILE A 94 -2.02 -6.05 9.29
N VAL A 95 -0.72 -5.79 9.23
CA VAL A 95 0.32 -6.66 9.77
C VAL A 95 0.90 -6.05 11.02
N ASN A 96 0.88 -6.80 12.12
CA ASN A 96 1.59 -6.43 13.33
C ASN A 96 3.06 -6.85 13.22
N ARG A 97 3.99 -5.89 13.31
CA ARG A 97 5.43 -6.15 13.23
C ARG A 97 5.93 -7.21 14.23
N ASN A 98 5.33 -7.24 15.43
CA ASN A 98 5.74 -8.14 16.50
C ASN A 98 5.10 -9.53 16.41
N LYS A 99 4.09 -9.70 15.54
CA LYS A 99 3.36 -10.95 15.34
C LYS A 99 2.94 -11.09 13.89
N ILE A 100 3.91 -11.32 13.01
CA ILE A 100 3.66 -11.46 11.58
C ILE A 100 3.01 -12.83 11.31
N LYS A 101 1.85 -12.81 10.70
CA LYS A 101 1.14 -14.01 10.25
C LYS A 101 1.39 -14.20 8.75
N TYR A 102 2.45 -14.89 8.42
CA TYR A 102 2.87 -15.10 7.03
C TYR A 102 1.80 -15.79 6.19
N ASP A 103 1.06 -16.75 6.77
CA ASP A 103 0.00 -17.48 6.06
C ASP A 103 -1.13 -16.55 5.60
N GLU A 104 -1.52 -15.56 6.40
CA GLU A 104 -2.53 -14.57 6.03
C GLU A 104 -2.03 -13.69 4.85
N ILE A 105 -0.75 -13.31 4.88
CA ILE A 105 -0.12 -12.53 3.81
C ILE A 105 -0.07 -13.35 2.51
N ILE A 106 0.38 -14.58 2.58
CA ILE A 106 0.49 -15.49 1.43
C ILE A 106 -0.90 -15.74 0.84
N LEU A 107 -1.90 -15.99 1.68
CA LEU A 107 -3.28 -16.20 1.23
C LEU A 107 -3.83 -14.96 0.50
N PHE A 108 -3.58 -13.77 1.03
CA PHE A 108 -4.01 -12.51 0.42
C PHE A 108 -3.34 -12.29 -0.95
N ILE A 109 -2.02 -12.50 -1.04
CA ILE A 109 -1.28 -12.39 -2.29
C ILE A 109 -1.79 -13.42 -3.31
N ASN A 110 -1.96 -14.68 -2.90
CA ASN A 110 -2.45 -15.75 -3.79
C ASN A 110 -3.85 -15.44 -4.34
N LYS A 111 -4.75 -14.90 -3.53
CA LYS A 111 -6.06 -14.44 -4.00
C LYS A 111 -5.93 -13.31 -5.01
N LEU A 112 -5.07 -12.33 -4.73
CA LEU A 112 -4.84 -11.22 -5.66
C LEU A 112 -4.28 -11.69 -7.01
N VAL A 113 -3.45 -12.72 -7.00
CA VAL A 113 -2.81 -13.23 -8.22
C VAL A 113 -3.74 -14.11 -9.02
N ASN A 114 -4.48 -15.01 -8.38
CA ASN A 114 -5.14 -16.13 -9.04
C ASN A 114 -6.68 -15.98 -9.13
N ASP A 115 -7.28 -15.04 -8.39
CA ASP A 115 -8.72 -14.89 -8.33
C ASP A 115 -9.17 -13.54 -8.96
N ASN A 116 -9.61 -13.62 -10.21
CA ASN A 116 -10.11 -12.45 -10.95
C ASN A 116 -11.36 -11.82 -10.31
N ASN A 117 -12.22 -12.62 -9.69
CA ASN A 117 -13.41 -12.11 -9.00
C ASN A 117 -13.01 -11.34 -7.75
N PHE A 118 -12.03 -11.84 -7.01
CA PHE A 118 -11.49 -11.14 -5.86
C PHE A 118 -10.89 -9.80 -6.25
N LYS A 119 -10.09 -9.74 -7.33
CA LYS A 119 -9.55 -8.47 -7.86
C LYS A 119 -10.65 -7.46 -8.24
N LYS A 120 -11.70 -7.95 -8.91
CA LYS A 120 -12.83 -7.10 -9.30
C LYS A 120 -13.54 -6.53 -8.07
N ASN A 121 -13.85 -7.38 -7.09
CA ASN A 121 -14.49 -6.98 -5.84
C ASN A 121 -13.67 -5.96 -5.06
N LEU A 122 -12.35 -6.10 -5.03
CA LEU A 122 -11.45 -5.13 -4.42
C LEU A 122 -11.57 -3.75 -5.06
N LYS A 123 -11.56 -3.68 -6.39
CA LYS A 123 -11.72 -2.41 -7.12
C LYS A 123 -13.09 -1.77 -6.84
N GLU A 124 -14.14 -2.56 -6.75
CA GLU A 124 -15.49 -2.10 -6.38
C GLU A 124 -15.54 -1.60 -4.92
N ASN A 125 -14.82 -2.25 -4.02
CA ASN A 125 -14.71 -1.82 -2.63
C ASN A 125 -14.03 -0.46 -2.49
N PHE A 126 -12.98 -0.19 -3.26
CA PHE A 126 -12.37 1.14 -3.30
C PHE A 126 -13.35 2.23 -3.74
N ASN A 127 -14.28 1.93 -4.64
CA ASN A 127 -15.31 2.88 -5.09
C ASN A 127 -16.31 3.27 -3.97
N LYS A 128 -16.39 2.49 -2.89
CA LYS A 128 -17.23 2.81 -1.72
C LYS A 128 -16.65 3.95 -0.87
N ILE A 129 -15.36 4.24 -1.02
CA ILE A 129 -14.72 5.34 -0.32
C ILE A 129 -15.15 6.65 -0.96
N LYS A 130 -15.96 7.43 -0.25
CA LYS A 130 -16.28 8.80 -0.67
C LYS A 130 -15.07 9.69 -0.37
N ILE A 131 -14.23 9.94 -1.37
CA ILE A 131 -13.20 10.97 -1.29
C ILE A 131 -13.94 12.30 -1.20
N ARG A 132 -13.93 12.93 -0.03
CA ARG A 132 -14.38 14.33 0.09
C ARG A 132 -13.40 15.17 -0.70
N ASN A 133 -13.88 15.87 -1.71
CA ASN A 133 -13.06 16.79 -2.47
C ASN A 133 -12.72 17.98 -1.54
N THR A 134 -11.61 17.87 -0.83
CA THR A 134 -11.12 18.83 0.16
C THR A 134 -10.96 20.21 -0.48
N ASN A 135 -10.55 20.28 -1.75
CA ASN A 135 -10.42 21.53 -2.49
C ASN A 135 -11.78 22.22 -2.66
N GLN A 136 -12.85 21.48 -2.93
CA GLN A 136 -14.19 22.03 -3.08
C GLN A 136 -14.77 22.46 -1.72
N LEU A 137 -14.46 21.74 -0.65
CA LEU A 137 -14.83 22.14 0.71
C LEU A 137 -14.08 23.41 1.15
N MET A 138 -12.79 23.51 0.89
CA MET A 138 -12.00 24.72 1.17
C MET A 138 -12.47 25.90 0.34
N TRP A 139 -12.76 25.71 -0.96
CA TRP A 139 -13.28 26.74 -1.83
C TRP A 139 -14.64 27.28 -1.37
N ASN A 140 -15.53 26.39 -0.93
CA ASN A 140 -16.82 26.79 -0.38
C ASN A 140 -16.69 27.53 0.96
N PHE A 141 -15.66 27.21 1.76
CA PHE A 141 -15.39 27.90 3.02
C PHE A 141 -14.81 29.29 2.82
N ILE A 142 -14.01 29.51 1.76
CA ILE A 142 -13.42 30.83 1.44
C ILE A 142 -14.44 31.78 0.79
N LYS A 143 -15.48 31.26 0.13
CA LYS A 143 -16.51 32.05 -0.54
C LYS A 143 -17.62 32.55 0.37
N ASN A 144 -17.74 32.05 1.58
CA ASN A 144 -18.67 32.54 2.62
C ASN A 144 -17.95 33.46 3.58
#